data_07b0480772011c564a878366e378ebd1
#
_entry.id   07b0480772011c564a878366e378ebd1
#
_cell.length_a   1.000
_cell.length_b   1.000
_cell.length_c   1.000
_cell.angle_alpha   90.00
_cell.angle_beta   90.00
_cell.angle_gamma   90.00
#
_symmetry.space_group_name_H-M   'P 1'
#
loop_
_entity.id
_entity.type
_entity.pdbx_description
1 polymer ?
#
loop_
_entity_poly.entity_id
_entity_poly.type
_entity_poly.pdbx_seq_one_letter_code
_entity_poly.pdbx_strand_id
1 'polypeptide(L)'
;MKILILGCGQVGSTIASNLARMTNNDVTIIDINESALQQINQRLDVQTIVGNGAWPSVLSAAGAQDADMILALTQNDETNMAACRIAYALFNTPNRIARIRYSDFVEFETGNNNYKTSLDLFNITEAISPEQLVTEQIVNLLLHSSALQILRFAHDK
;
A
#
# COMPACT_ATOMS: atom_id res chain seq x y z
N MET A 1 14.88 6.62 0.87
CA MET A 1 14.26 5.30 0.59
C MET A 1 13.68 5.31 -0.81
N LYS A 2 13.81 4.21 -1.50
CA LYS A 2 13.15 3.99 -2.81
C LYS A 2 11.84 3.25 -2.59
N ILE A 3 10.73 3.90 -2.95
CA ILE A 3 9.37 3.44 -2.63
C ILE A 3 8.58 3.32 -3.93
N LEU A 4 8.01 2.15 -4.17
CA LEU A 4 7.06 1.91 -5.25
C LEU A 4 5.64 1.95 -4.72
N ILE A 5 4.78 2.72 -5.36
CA ILE A 5 3.35 2.81 -5.03
C ILE A 5 2.54 2.29 -6.21
N LEU A 6 1.76 1.26 -6.00
CA LEU A 6 0.82 0.73 -6.99
C LEU A 6 -0.57 1.27 -6.70
N GLY A 7 -1.13 1.95 -7.66
CA GLY A 7 -2.43 2.59 -7.56
C GLY A 7 -2.33 4.10 -7.31
N CYS A 8 -2.87 4.89 -8.23
CA CYS A 8 -2.94 6.34 -8.19
C CYS A 8 -4.34 6.85 -7.81
N GLY A 9 -5.11 6.03 -7.08
CA GLY A 9 -6.39 6.42 -6.51
C GLY A 9 -6.24 7.37 -5.33
N GLN A 10 -7.33 7.61 -4.61
CA GLN A 10 -7.33 8.55 -3.48
C GLN A 10 -6.30 8.20 -2.40
N VAL A 11 -6.18 6.94 -2.01
CA VAL A 11 -5.23 6.49 -0.98
C VAL A 11 -3.80 6.61 -1.49
N GLY A 12 -3.51 6.06 -2.67
CA GLY A 12 -2.15 6.07 -3.24
C GLY A 12 -1.63 7.48 -3.52
N SER A 13 -2.46 8.35 -4.09
CA SER A 13 -2.07 9.75 -4.36
C SER A 13 -1.85 10.56 -3.08
N THR A 14 -2.64 10.33 -2.03
CA THR A 14 -2.45 10.98 -0.73
C THR A 14 -1.14 10.53 -0.07
N ILE A 15 -0.87 9.23 -0.06
CA ILE A 15 0.38 8.68 0.49
C ILE A 15 1.59 9.17 -0.31
N ALA A 16 1.50 9.16 -1.65
CA ALA A 16 2.55 9.68 -2.52
C ALA A 16 2.87 11.15 -2.23
N SER A 17 1.84 11.98 -2.06
CA SER A 17 2.00 13.39 -1.72
C SER A 17 2.72 13.59 -0.38
N ASN A 18 2.39 12.79 0.62
CA ASN A 18 3.06 12.87 1.92
C ASN A 18 4.51 12.39 1.85
N LEU A 19 4.78 11.29 1.18
CA LEU A 19 6.13 10.73 1.06
C LEU A 19 7.05 11.59 0.19
N ALA A 20 6.54 12.19 -0.89
CA ALA A 20 7.30 13.07 -1.76
C ALA A 20 7.74 14.38 -1.07
N ARG A 21 7.01 14.81 -0.04
CA ARG A 21 7.38 15.99 0.77
C ARG A 21 8.48 15.70 1.78
N MET A 22 8.66 14.44 2.12
CA MET A 22 9.72 14.03 3.04
C MET A 22 11.04 13.98 2.30
N THR A 23 12.08 14.56 2.86
CA THR A 23 13.42 14.52 2.28
C THR A 23 13.95 13.06 2.25
N ASN A 24 14.71 12.72 1.21
CA ASN A 24 15.35 11.42 1.02
C ASN A 24 14.43 10.26 0.60
N ASN A 25 13.24 10.53 0.08
CA ASN A 25 12.41 9.52 -0.57
C ASN A 25 12.44 9.68 -2.10
N ASP A 26 12.65 8.57 -2.78
CA ASP A 26 12.51 8.41 -4.22
C ASP A 26 11.22 7.61 -4.46
N VAL A 27 10.19 8.28 -4.97
CA VAL A 27 8.84 7.71 -5.11
C VAL A 27 8.53 7.46 -6.58
N THR A 28 8.18 6.23 -6.91
CA THR A 28 7.67 5.83 -8.22
C THR A 28 6.23 5.35 -8.07
N ILE A 29 5.31 5.89 -8.87
CA ILE A 29 3.90 5.52 -8.86
C ILE A 29 3.57 4.74 -10.12
N ILE A 30 2.88 3.63 -9.97
CA ILE A 30 2.46 2.73 -11.03
C ILE A 30 0.94 2.69 -11.06
N ASP A 31 0.33 2.94 -12.20
CA ASP A 31 -1.12 2.80 -12.43
C ASP A 31 -1.40 2.47 -13.88
N ILE A 32 -2.52 1.81 -14.14
CA ILE A 32 -3.01 1.59 -15.51
C ILE A 32 -3.65 2.85 -16.11
N ASN A 33 -4.03 3.81 -15.28
CA ASN A 33 -4.67 5.06 -15.70
C ASN A 33 -3.64 6.16 -15.94
N GLU A 34 -3.25 6.32 -17.19
CA GLU A 34 -2.28 7.34 -17.61
C GLU A 34 -2.72 8.76 -17.24
N SER A 35 -4.01 9.07 -17.37
CA SER A 35 -4.54 10.41 -17.06
C SER A 35 -4.36 10.75 -15.56
N ALA A 36 -4.59 9.78 -14.67
CA ALA A 36 -4.37 9.97 -13.23
C ALA A 36 -2.88 10.21 -12.92
N LEU A 37 -1.99 9.47 -13.58
CA LEU A 37 -0.53 9.66 -13.43
C LEU A 37 -0.07 11.02 -13.95
N GLN A 38 -0.60 11.49 -15.05
CA GLN A 38 -0.29 12.82 -15.59
C GLN A 38 -0.70 13.93 -14.61
N GLN A 39 -1.86 13.80 -13.98
CA GLN A 39 -2.33 14.78 -12.99
C GLN A 39 -1.43 14.83 -11.74
N ILE A 40 -0.94 13.68 -11.29
CA ILE A 40 -0.06 13.65 -10.11
C ILE A 40 1.34 14.20 -10.44
N ASN A 41 1.84 13.92 -11.64
CA ASN A 41 3.13 14.42 -12.12
C ASN A 41 3.18 15.96 -12.23
N GLN A 42 2.03 16.60 -12.45
CA GLN A 42 1.94 18.07 -12.48
C GLN A 42 2.08 18.71 -11.09
N ARG A 43 1.89 17.95 -10.03
CA ARG A 43 1.83 18.44 -8.65
C ARG A 43 2.95 17.94 -7.76
N LEU A 44 3.52 16.79 -8.09
CA LEU A 44 4.54 16.13 -7.28
C LEU A 44 5.78 15.82 -8.11
N ASP A 45 6.93 15.93 -7.49
CA ASP A 45 8.19 15.45 -8.05
C ASP A 45 8.32 13.94 -7.77
N VAL A 46 7.70 13.14 -8.64
CA VAL A 46 7.68 11.68 -8.57
C VAL A 46 7.86 11.07 -9.95
N GLN A 47 8.35 9.86 -10.00
CA GLN A 47 8.37 9.08 -11.24
C GLN A 47 7.02 8.38 -11.43
N THR A 48 6.58 8.22 -12.68
CA THR A 48 5.34 7.54 -13.00
C THR A 48 5.54 6.50 -14.09
N ILE A 49 4.93 5.33 -13.92
CA ILE A 49 4.95 4.22 -14.87
C ILE A 49 3.52 3.80 -15.17
N VAL A 50 3.13 3.81 -16.44
CA VAL A 50 1.83 3.28 -16.88
C VAL A 50 1.92 1.77 -17.04
N GLY A 51 1.09 1.04 -16.32
CA GLY A 51 1.03 -0.41 -16.42
C GLY A 51 0.37 -1.09 -15.24
N ASN A 52 0.19 -2.39 -15.36
CA ASN A 52 -0.30 -3.22 -14.27
C ASN A 52 0.85 -3.54 -13.30
N GLY A 53 0.73 -3.07 -12.06
CA GLY A 53 1.76 -3.24 -11.03
C GLY A 53 1.98 -4.68 -10.55
N ALA A 54 1.13 -5.63 -10.95
CA ALA A 54 1.36 -7.06 -10.74
C ALA A 54 2.17 -7.73 -11.87
N TRP A 55 2.56 -6.99 -12.92
CA TRP A 55 3.39 -7.55 -13.98
C TRP A 55 4.89 -7.35 -13.68
N PRO A 56 5.70 -8.44 -13.74
CA PRO A 56 7.13 -8.36 -13.45
C PRO A 56 7.88 -7.33 -14.28
N SER A 57 7.55 -7.20 -15.57
CA SER A 57 8.18 -6.22 -16.46
C SER A 57 7.91 -4.78 -16.05
N VAL A 58 6.70 -4.49 -15.57
CA VAL A 58 6.31 -3.16 -15.07
C VAL A 58 7.03 -2.85 -13.77
N LEU A 59 7.09 -3.80 -12.83
CA LEU A 59 7.85 -3.64 -11.59
C LEU A 59 9.34 -3.45 -11.85
N SER A 60 9.89 -4.20 -12.80
CA SER A 60 11.30 -4.04 -13.20
C SER A 60 11.56 -2.64 -13.77
N ALA A 61 10.69 -2.16 -14.68
CA ALA A 61 10.79 -0.81 -15.24
C ALA A 61 10.67 0.30 -14.19
N ALA A 62 9.91 0.05 -13.12
CA ALA A 62 9.79 0.96 -11.99
C ALA A 62 10.99 0.90 -11.02
N GLY A 63 11.93 0.01 -11.23
CA GLY A 63 13.14 -0.13 -10.42
C GLY A 63 12.94 -0.95 -9.15
N ALA A 64 12.11 -2.00 -9.22
CA ALA A 64 11.86 -2.90 -8.08
C ALA A 64 13.13 -3.59 -7.56
N GLN A 65 14.16 -3.72 -8.40
CA GLN A 65 15.46 -4.32 -8.03
C GLN A 65 16.12 -3.62 -6.84
N ASP A 66 15.91 -2.30 -6.73
CA ASP A 66 16.54 -1.48 -5.69
C ASP A 66 15.51 -0.88 -4.73
N ALA A 67 14.26 -1.32 -4.81
CA ALA A 67 13.19 -0.78 -3.98
C ALA A 67 13.30 -1.26 -2.53
N ASP A 68 13.24 -0.34 -1.59
CA ASP A 68 13.19 -0.62 -0.15
C ASP A 68 11.79 -1.04 0.29
N MET A 69 10.78 -0.58 -0.44
CA MET A 69 9.38 -0.79 -0.09
C MET A 69 8.47 -0.78 -1.32
N ILE A 70 7.45 -1.63 -1.28
CA ILE A 70 6.30 -1.58 -2.19
C ILE A 70 5.02 -1.37 -1.39
N LEU A 71 4.21 -0.42 -1.84
CA LEU A 71 2.88 -0.12 -1.33
C LEU A 71 1.85 -0.49 -2.41
N ALA A 72 1.24 -1.65 -2.31
CA ALA A 72 0.24 -2.12 -3.25
C ALA A 72 -1.16 -1.64 -2.80
N LEU A 73 -1.61 -0.53 -3.37
CA LEU A 73 -2.78 0.24 -2.92
C LEU A 73 -3.86 0.35 -4.00
N THR A 74 -3.90 -0.58 -4.94
CA THR A 74 -4.96 -0.62 -5.96
C THR A 74 -6.31 -0.99 -5.33
N GLN A 75 -7.38 -0.88 -6.12
CA GLN A 75 -8.72 -1.27 -5.65
C GLN A 75 -8.97 -2.79 -5.70
N ASN A 76 -8.00 -3.56 -6.18
CA ASN A 76 -8.12 -5.01 -6.34
C ASN A 76 -7.16 -5.72 -5.39
N ASP A 77 -7.70 -6.44 -4.40
CA ASP A 77 -6.91 -7.13 -3.37
C ASP A 77 -5.99 -8.20 -3.98
N GLU A 78 -6.47 -8.95 -4.97
CA GLU A 78 -5.69 -10.00 -5.64
C GLU A 78 -4.49 -9.41 -6.39
N THR A 79 -4.67 -8.27 -7.05
CA THR A 79 -3.57 -7.53 -7.68
C THR A 79 -2.54 -7.08 -6.65
N ASN A 80 -2.99 -6.56 -5.52
CA ASN A 80 -2.12 -6.12 -4.44
C ASN A 80 -1.31 -7.29 -3.85
N MET A 81 -1.96 -8.42 -3.62
CA MET A 81 -1.31 -9.65 -3.13
C MET A 81 -0.30 -10.19 -4.15
N ALA A 82 -0.69 -10.28 -5.43
CA ALA A 82 0.19 -10.76 -6.49
C ALA A 82 1.44 -9.87 -6.64
N ALA A 83 1.27 -8.56 -6.58
CA ALA A 83 2.38 -7.61 -6.65
C ALA A 83 3.38 -7.79 -5.50
N CYS A 84 2.90 -7.97 -4.27
CA CYS A 84 3.74 -8.25 -3.11
C CYS A 84 4.51 -9.58 -3.27
N ARG A 85 3.84 -10.63 -3.74
CA ARG A 85 4.47 -11.93 -3.99
C ARG A 85 5.57 -11.82 -5.04
N ILE A 86 5.33 -11.12 -6.13
CA ILE A 86 6.30 -10.91 -7.21
C ILE A 86 7.47 -10.06 -6.72
N ALA A 87 7.19 -8.97 -5.99
CA ALA A 87 8.22 -8.12 -5.40
C ALA A 87 9.16 -8.91 -4.47
N TYR A 88 8.61 -9.84 -3.69
CA TYR A 88 9.41 -10.74 -2.87
C TYR A 88 10.22 -11.73 -3.71
N ALA A 89 9.54 -12.48 -4.58
CA ALA A 89 10.13 -13.63 -5.24
C ALA A 89 11.17 -13.28 -6.31
N LEU A 90 10.97 -12.15 -7.03
CA LEU A 90 11.82 -11.76 -8.15
C LEU A 90 12.77 -10.61 -7.81
N PHE A 91 12.43 -9.76 -6.87
CA PHE A 91 13.19 -8.54 -6.58
C PHE A 91 13.69 -8.44 -5.14
N ASN A 92 13.33 -9.37 -4.27
CA ASN A 92 13.71 -9.38 -2.85
C ASN A 92 13.37 -8.07 -2.11
N THR A 93 12.32 -7.38 -2.52
CA THR A 93 11.88 -6.14 -1.86
C THR A 93 11.58 -6.42 -0.39
N PRO A 94 12.24 -5.77 0.58
CA PRO A 94 12.14 -6.14 1.99
C PRO A 94 10.80 -5.80 2.62
N ASN A 95 10.19 -4.67 2.28
CA ASN A 95 8.93 -4.22 2.87
C ASN A 95 7.83 -4.25 1.82
N ARG A 96 6.76 -5.00 2.09
CA ARG A 96 5.66 -5.23 1.16
C ARG A 96 4.34 -5.03 1.87
N ILE A 97 3.77 -3.85 1.68
CA ILE A 97 2.52 -3.43 2.31
C ILE A 97 1.40 -3.53 1.27
N ALA A 98 0.32 -4.19 1.61
CA ALA A 98 -0.82 -4.36 0.73
C ALA A 98 -2.11 -3.83 1.37
N ARG A 99 -2.90 -3.13 0.56
CA ARG A 99 -4.29 -2.83 0.89
C ARG A 99 -5.12 -4.07 0.65
N ILE A 100 -5.75 -4.58 1.71
CA ILE A 100 -6.65 -5.74 1.68
C ILE A 100 -7.97 -5.31 2.31
N ARG A 101 -9.04 -5.33 1.51
CA ARG A 101 -10.39 -4.92 1.95
C ARG A 101 -11.22 -6.09 2.46
N TYR A 102 -11.01 -7.28 1.91
CA TYR A 102 -11.76 -8.47 2.28
C TYR A 102 -11.07 -9.18 3.44
N SER A 103 -11.76 -9.23 4.58
CA SER A 103 -11.25 -9.86 5.81
C SER A 103 -10.94 -11.35 5.64
N ASP A 104 -11.61 -12.03 4.72
CA ASP A 104 -11.36 -13.44 4.43
C ASP A 104 -9.88 -13.74 4.09
N PHE A 105 -9.22 -12.84 3.37
CA PHE A 105 -7.78 -12.98 3.08
C PHE A 105 -6.88 -12.81 4.30
N VAL A 106 -7.33 -12.10 5.31
CA VAL A 106 -6.56 -11.81 6.53
C VAL A 106 -6.86 -12.82 7.63
N GLU A 107 -8.12 -13.20 7.78
CA GLU A 107 -8.62 -13.99 8.91
C GLU A 107 -8.62 -15.50 8.65
N PHE A 108 -8.59 -15.92 7.37
CA PHE A 108 -8.60 -17.33 7.03
C PHE A 108 -7.29 -17.99 7.46
N GLU A 109 -7.38 -18.82 8.49
CA GLU A 109 -6.26 -19.64 8.96
C GLU A 109 -6.14 -20.94 8.17
N THR A 110 -4.97 -21.21 7.65
CA THR A 110 -4.70 -22.46 6.94
C THR A 110 -4.30 -23.56 7.91
N GLY A 111 -4.68 -24.80 7.65
CA GLY A 111 -4.14 -25.96 8.36
C GLY A 111 -2.71 -26.35 7.96
N ASN A 112 -2.01 -25.48 7.22
CA ASN A 112 -0.69 -25.73 6.67
C ASN A 112 0.41 -25.20 7.62
N ASN A 113 1.40 -26.01 7.91
CA ASN A 113 2.51 -25.63 8.80
C ASN A 113 3.42 -24.51 8.22
N ASN A 114 3.41 -24.32 6.90
CA ASN A 114 4.27 -23.33 6.23
C ASN A 114 3.62 -21.94 6.14
N TYR A 115 2.29 -21.89 6.13
CA TYR A 115 1.55 -20.64 5.94
C TYR A 115 0.37 -20.61 6.92
N LYS A 116 0.33 -19.63 7.80
CA LYS A 116 -0.77 -19.45 8.74
C LYS A 116 -1.95 -18.74 8.08
N THR A 117 -1.67 -17.75 7.25
CA THR A 117 -2.67 -16.92 6.59
C THR A 117 -2.35 -16.74 5.10
N SER A 118 -3.27 -16.16 4.35
CA SER A 118 -3.01 -15.74 2.97
C SER A 118 -1.91 -14.68 2.89
N LEU A 119 -1.74 -13.86 3.91
CA LEU A 119 -0.68 -12.85 3.97
C LEU A 119 0.70 -13.51 3.95
N ASP A 120 0.88 -14.59 4.70
CA ASP A 120 2.14 -15.36 4.70
C ASP A 120 2.42 -15.98 3.33
N LEU A 121 1.38 -16.54 2.69
CA LEU A 121 1.48 -17.15 1.35
C LEU A 121 1.95 -16.13 0.30
N PHE A 122 1.43 -14.91 0.37
CA PHE A 122 1.77 -13.83 -0.57
C PHE A 122 2.96 -12.98 -0.10
N ASN A 123 3.63 -13.35 0.99
CA ASN A 123 4.77 -12.65 1.56
C ASN A 123 4.51 -11.16 1.85
N ILE A 124 3.29 -10.85 2.28
CA ILE A 124 2.89 -9.50 2.70
C ILE A 124 3.46 -9.25 4.09
N THR A 125 4.22 -8.17 4.26
CA THR A 125 4.79 -7.80 5.57
C THR A 125 3.77 -7.09 6.45
N GLU A 126 2.85 -6.33 5.83
CA GLU A 126 1.79 -5.60 6.53
C GLU A 126 0.57 -5.47 5.63
N ALA A 127 -0.61 -5.77 6.15
CA ALA A 127 -1.87 -5.52 5.47
C ALA A 127 -2.57 -4.31 6.08
N ILE A 128 -3.07 -3.41 5.24
CA ILE A 128 -3.83 -2.23 5.65
C ILE A 128 -5.22 -2.24 5.04
N SER A 129 -6.19 -1.78 5.81
CA SER A 129 -7.56 -1.52 5.36
C SER A 129 -7.97 -0.13 5.81
N PRO A 130 -7.73 0.90 4.98
CA PRO A 130 -8.06 2.28 5.34
C PRO A 130 -9.53 2.47 5.68
N GLU A 131 -10.41 1.72 5.02
CA GLU A 131 -11.86 1.74 5.26
C GLU A 131 -12.23 1.21 6.64
N GLN A 132 -11.59 0.16 7.12
CA GLN A 132 -11.80 -0.40 8.46
C GLN A 132 -11.29 0.55 9.54
N LEU A 133 -10.11 1.15 9.35
CA LEU A 133 -9.56 2.12 10.29
C LEU A 133 -10.49 3.31 10.49
N VAL A 134 -11.07 3.85 9.42
CA VAL A 134 -12.06 4.95 9.51
C VAL A 134 -13.31 4.50 10.24
N THR A 135 -13.82 3.30 9.95
CA THR A 135 -15.00 2.74 10.60
C THR A 135 -14.78 2.54 12.09
N GLU A 136 -13.65 1.97 12.48
CA GLU A 136 -13.27 1.78 13.89
C GLU A 136 -13.15 3.11 14.63
N GLN A 137 -12.56 4.13 14.01
CA GLN A 137 -12.49 5.47 14.58
C GLN A 137 -13.87 6.08 14.81
N ILE A 138 -14.78 5.97 13.84
CA ILE A 138 -16.15 6.45 13.96
C ILE A 138 -16.91 5.70 15.08
N VAL A 139 -16.81 4.38 15.11
CA VAL A 139 -17.44 3.56 16.17
C VAL A 139 -16.90 3.96 17.55
N ASN A 140 -15.59 4.12 17.70
CA ASN A 140 -14.99 4.55 18.96
C ASN A 140 -15.45 5.96 19.37
N LEU A 141 -15.60 6.88 18.42
CA LEU A 141 -16.14 8.21 18.68
C LEU A 141 -17.59 8.17 19.16
N LEU A 142 -18.42 7.28 18.60
CA LEU A 142 -19.83 7.12 19.00
C LEU A 142 -19.99 6.42 20.36
N LEU A 143 -19.11 5.48 20.68
CA LEU A 143 -19.17 4.72 21.95
C LEU A 143 -18.60 5.50 23.14
N HIS A 144 -17.72 6.44 22.90
CA HIS A 144 -17.07 7.26 23.94
C HIS A 144 -17.47 8.72 23.81
N SER A 145 -18.38 9.18 24.65
CA SER A 145 -18.81 10.59 24.70
C SER A 145 -17.68 11.59 25.06
N SER A 146 -16.51 11.09 25.47
CA SER A 146 -15.28 11.84 25.73
C SER A 146 -14.29 11.84 24.55
N ALA A 147 -14.75 11.51 23.38
CA ALA A 147 -13.96 11.26 22.17
C ALA A 147 -13.04 12.44 21.75
N LEU A 148 -13.40 13.66 22.04
CA LEU A 148 -12.54 14.82 21.79
C LEU A 148 -11.23 14.79 22.59
N GLN A 149 -11.18 14.07 23.70
CA GLN A 149 -9.95 13.87 24.47
C GLN A 149 -9.04 12.80 23.87
N ILE A 150 -9.61 11.75 23.28
CA ILE A 150 -8.84 10.65 22.67
C ILE A 150 -8.08 11.12 21.43
N LEU A 151 -8.68 11.97 20.61
CA LEU A 151 -8.02 12.55 19.42
C LEU A 151 -6.86 13.48 19.79
N ARG A 152 -6.89 14.13 20.95
CA ARG A 152 -5.77 14.96 21.44
C ARG A 152 -4.58 14.11 21.89
N PHE A 153 -4.80 12.94 22.46
CA PHE A 153 -3.72 12.05 22.90
C PHE A 153 -2.98 11.36 21.73
N ALA A 154 -3.62 11.21 20.58
CA ALA A 154 -2.98 10.62 19.38
C ALA A 154 -2.05 11.59 18.65
N HIS A 155 -2.15 12.91 18.92
CA HIS A 155 -1.28 13.93 18.33
C HIS A 155 -0.05 14.28 19.18
N ASP A 156 0.02 13.81 20.43
CA ASP A 156 1.12 14.12 21.36
C ASP A 156 2.16 12.98 21.52
N LYS A 157 2.21 12.07 20.53
CA LYS A 157 3.25 11.02 20.51
C LYS A 157 4.05 11.04 19.25
#